data_d96dd7841edc5aab43977b37f212d618
#
_entry.id   d96dd7841edc5aab43977b37f212d618
#
_cell.length_a   1.000
_cell.length_b   1.000
_cell.length_c   1.000
_cell.angle_alpha   90.00
_cell.angle_beta   90.00
_cell.angle_gamma   90.00
#
_symmetry.space_group_name_H-M   'P 1'
#
loop_
_entity.id
_entity.type
_entity.pdbx_description
1 polymer ?
#
loop_
_entity_poly.entity_id
_entity_poly.type
_entity_poly.pdbx_seq_one_letter_code
_entity_poly.pdbx_strand_id
1 'polypeptide(L)'
;MTTTPTHPASEVSGIELELDGVTKRYSGQKTAAVDSLSLTVPAGEMVMFVGPSGCGKTTSLKMINRLIKPTSGTIRLGGEDISGRSSDELRRHIGYVIQGGSLFPHMTVATNIAIVPRLLGWSKSRIAERVDELLDLVGLEPDRYRDRYPRELSGGQQQRVGVARGLAADPPVILMDEPFGAVDPITRQRLQDELLGIQRELHKTIVMVTHDIDEAIKLGDRVLILQEGGHIAQYDTPERILAAPANDFVDDFVGSGSALKQLTLSRVSDIELQQTTTATVGGSSADAIARAKAAGDDSVVILDSRRRPVAWRFQRELARHETILDGDREKLVTLDQRSTLNDALDVMLASSCGGGIVCDSRDQYLGVVFFESVTDHMRTVERAVAREVAAEEATAEEATAETGQVGS
;
A
#
# COMPACT_ATOMS: atom_id res chain seq x y z
N MET A 1 14.46 25.10 14.02
CA MET A 1 14.79 24.89 12.61
C MET A 1 15.20 23.43 12.49
N THR A 2 14.27 22.56 12.27
CA THR A 2 14.48 21.12 12.02
C THR A 2 14.68 20.97 10.52
N THR A 3 15.92 20.78 10.12
CA THR A 3 16.27 20.40 8.75
C THR A 3 15.79 18.97 8.55
N THR A 4 14.76 18.82 7.74
CA THR A 4 14.38 17.52 7.16
C THR A 4 15.60 16.97 6.44
N PRO A 5 16.06 15.75 6.71
CA PRO A 5 17.14 15.16 5.94
C PRO A 5 16.65 14.96 4.51
N THR A 6 17.22 15.68 3.57
CA THR A 6 17.06 15.42 2.14
C THR A 6 17.74 14.09 1.86
N HIS A 7 16.96 13.01 1.74
CA HIS A 7 17.45 11.76 1.16
C HIS A 7 18.03 12.08 -0.23
N PRO A 8 19.24 11.65 -0.56
CA PRO A 8 19.70 11.72 -1.94
C PRO A 8 18.71 10.89 -2.78
N ALA A 9 18.06 11.54 -3.73
CA ALA A 9 17.19 10.87 -4.67
C ALA A 9 17.92 9.64 -5.25
N SER A 10 17.27 8.47 -5.24
CA SER A 10 17.80 7.27 -5.86
C SER A 10 18.20 7.59 -7.31
N GLU A 11 19.45 7.34 -7.69
CA GLU A 11 19.94 7.59 -9.05
C GLU A 11 19.28 6.63 -10.07
N VAL A 12 18.69 5.53 -9.61
CA VAL A 12 18.12 4.49 -10.47
C VAL A 12 16.62 4.39 -10.23
N SER A 13 15.82 4.85 -11.20
CA SER A 13 14.36 4.65 -11.22
C SER A 13 14.00 3.19 -11.55
N GLY A 14 12.75 2.80 -11.26
CA GLY A 14 12.22 1.51 -11.67
C GLY A 14 12.28 1.30 -13.18
N ILE A 15 12.35 0.05 -13.61
CA ILE A 15 12.29 -0.37 -15.01
C ILE A 15 11.14 -1.32 -15.25
N GLU A 16 10.63 -1.34 -16.46
CA GLU A 16 9.55 -2.25 -16.86
C GLU A 16 10.00 -3.72 -16.77
N LEU A 17 9.09 -4.58 -16.32
CA LEU A 17 9.23 -6.03 -16.34
C LEU A 17 8.16 -6.62 -17.25
N GLU A 18 8.55 -7.39 -18.25
CA GLU A 18 7.66 -8.08 -19.18
C GLU A 18 7.84 -9.59 -19.08
N LEU A 19 6.72 -10.31 -18.99
CA LEU A 19 6.63 -11.76 -19.15
C LEU A 19 5.83 -12.01 -20.45
N ASP A 20 6.37 -12.81 -21.36
CA ASP A 20 5.79 -13.08 -22.68
C ASP A 20 5.68 -14.61 -22.86
N GLY A 21 4.46 -15.15 -22.72
CA GLY A 21 4.15 -16.57 -22.84
C GLY A 21 4.93 -17.48 -21.90
N VAL A 22 5.26 -16.99 -20.71
CA VAL A 22 6.15 -17.70 -19.77
C VAL A 22 5.47 -18.94 -19.22
N THR A 23 6.08 -20.11 -19.48
CA THR A 23 5.58 -21.41 -19.00
C THR A 23 6.60 -22.10 -18.12
N LYS A 24 6.15 -22.72 -17.03
CA LYS A 24 6.95 -23.61 -16.21
C LYS A 24 6.26 -24.93 -15.98
N ARG A 25 6.87 -26.01 -16.50
CA ARG A 25 6.48 -27.39 -16.23
C ARG A 25 7.62 -28.12 -15.54
N TYR A 26 7.33 -28.71 -14.39
CA TYR A 26 8.30 -29.54 -13.68
C TYR A 26 8.30 -30.96 -14.21
N SER A 27 9.47 -31.61 -14.21
CA SER A 27 9.61 -33.00 -14.65
C SER A 27 8.68 -33.89 -13.84
N GLY A 28 7.92 -34.75 -14.54
CA GLY A 28 6.98 -35.68 -13.91
C GLY A 28 5.58 -35.11 -13.60
N GLN A 29 5.36 -33.83 -13.81
CA GLN A 29 4.01 -33.23 -13.65
C GLN A 29 3.27 -33.19 -14.98
N LYS A 30 1.96 -33.52 -14.95
CA LYS A 30 1.08 -33.46 -16.13
C LYS A 30 0.68 -32.04 -16.47
N THR A 31 0.45 -31.21 -15.45
CA THR A 31 0.05 -29.80 -15.57
C THR A 31 1.25 -28.88 -15.39
N ALA A 32 1.23 -27.73 -16.06
CA ALA A 32 2.22 -26.69 -15.84
C ALA A 32 1.95 -26.01 -14.48
N ALA A 33 3.02 -25.66 -13.76
CA ALA A 33 2.90 -24.83 -12.56
C ALA A 33 2.59 -23.37 -12.90
N VAL A 34 2.99 -22.93 -14.11
CA VAL A 34 2.62 -21.65 -14.75
C VAL A 34 2.49 -21.98 -16.23
N ASP A 35 1.37 -21.62 -16.85
CA ASP A 35 1.07 -21.91 -18.24
C ASP A 35 0.83 -20.63 -19.03
N SER A 36 1.75 -20.30 -19.94
CA SER A 36 1.67 -19.18 -20.88
C SER A 36 1.34 -17.82 -20.24
N LEU A 37 1.97 -17.50 -19.11
CA LEU A 37 1.77 -16.23 -18.40
C LEU A 37 2.37 -15.10 -19.22
N SER A 38 1.51 -14.14 -19.64
CA SER A 38 1.90 -12.90 -20.27
C SER A 38 1.42 -11.72 -19.44
N LEU A 39 2.37 -10.85 -19.05
CA LEU A 39 2.12 -9.74 -18.13
C LEU A 39 3.17 -8.65 -18.33
N THR A 40 2.75 -7.40 -18.27
CA THR A 40 3.64 -6.24 -18.18
C THR A 40 3.47 -5.56 -16.84
N VAL A 41 4.57 -5.42 -16.09
CA VAL A 41 4.66 -4.63 -14.86
C VAL A 41 5.27 -3.28 -15.24
N PRO A 42 4.51 -2.18 -15.16
CA PRO A 42 5.02 -0.85 -15.51
C PRO A 42 6.19 -0.42 -14.64
N ALA A 43 7.06 0.41 -15.21
CA ALA A 43 8.20 0.97 -14.47
C ALA A 43 7.71 1.83 -13.29
N GLY A 44 8.27 1.58 -12.11
CA GLY A 44 7.96 2.34 -10.90
C GLY A 44 6.67 1.95 -10.19
N GLU A 45 5.91 0.97 -10.70
CA GLU A 45 4.71 0.46 -10.04
C GLU A 45 5.00 -0.73 -9.10
N MET A 46 4.15 -0.86 -8.09
CA MET A 46 4.07 -2.03 -7.22
C MET A 46 2.94 -2.94 -7.68
N VAL A 47 3.29 -4.13 -8.20
CA VAL A 47 2.32 -5.13 -8.65
C VAL A 47 2.25 -6.29 -7.67
N MET A 48 1.05 -6.55 -7.18
CA MET A 48 0.75 -7.58 -6.21
C MET A 48 0.28 -8.86 -6.91
N PHE A 49 0.97 -9.97 -6.72
CA PHE A 49 0.56 -11.29 -7.22
C PHE A 49 -0.21 -12.02 -6.11
N VAL A 50 -1.49 -12.27 -6.33
CA VAL A 50 -2.36 -12.96 -5.38
C VAL A 50 -3.03 -14.17 -6.02
N GLY A 51 -3.59 -15.03 -5.20
CA GLY A 51 -4.33 -16.23 -5.64
C GLY A 51 -4.14 -17.41 -4.68
N PRO A 52 -4.83 -18.52 -4.88
CA PRO A 52 -4.77 -19.69 -4.02
C PRO A 52 -3.37 -20.30 -3.96
N SER A 53 -3.15 -21.15 -2.95
CA SER A 53 -1.90 -21.89 -2.83
C SER A 53 -1.67 -22.77 -4.05
N GLY A 54 -0.45 -22.77 -4.58
CA GLY A 54 -0.09 -23.58 -5.75
C GLY A 54 -0.41 -22.96 -7.11
N CYS A 55 -1.05 -21.79 -7.20
CA CYS A 55 -1.38 -21.15 -8.49
C CYS A 55 -0.18 -20.60 -9.28
N GLY A 56 1.05 -20.68 -8.77
CA GLY A 56 2.25 -20.32 -9.53
C GLY A 56 2.94 -19.02 -9.13
N LYS A 57 2.44 -18.24 -8.15
CA LYS A 57 3.01 -16.93 -7.72
C LYS A 57 4.51 -16.97 -7.43
N THR A 58 4.91 -17.76 -6.43
CA THR A 58 6.33 -17.92 -6.06
C THR A 58 7.16 -18.54 -7.20
N THR A 59 6.55 -19.39 -8.05
CA THR A 59 7.21 -19.94 -9.24
C THR A 59 7.52 -18.83 -10.24
N SER A 60 6.57 -17.94 -10.51
CA SER A 60 6.76 -16.78 -11.38
C SER A 60 7.85 -15.85 -10.85
N LEU A 61 7.81 -15.53 -9.55
CA LEU A 61 8.84 -14.72 -8.89
C LEU A 61 10.24 -15.32 -9.03
N LYS A 62 10.36 -16.66 -8.82
CA LYS A 62 11.62 -17.37 -8.97
C LYS A 62 12.12 -17.44 -10.42
N MET A 63 11.22 -17.43 -11.41
CA MET A 63 11.61 -17.33 -12.83
C MET A 63 12.14 -15.94 -13.18
N ILE A 64 11.52 -14.86 -12.70
CA ILE A 64 12.00 -13.50 -12.88
C ILE A 64 13.41 -13.34 -12.32
N ASN A 65 13.68 -13.88 -11.12
CA ASN A 65 15.01 -13.86 -10.50
C ASN A 65 15.97 -14.94 -11.04
N ARG A 66 15.57 -15.68 -12.09
CA ARG A 66 16.34 -16.82 -12.66
C ARG A 66 16.88 -17.81 -11.60
N LEU A 67 16.15 -17.99 -10.49
CA LEU A 67 16.37 -19.09 -9.56
C LEU A 67 15.91 -20.42 -10.17
N ILE A 68 14.90 -20.37 -11.02
CA ILE A 68 14.45 -21.45 -11.88
C ILE A 68 14.36 -20.94 -13.33
N LYS A 69 14.62 -21.81 -14.30
CA LYS A 69 14.46 -21.45 -15.70
C LYS A 69 13.03 -21.73 -16.15
N PRO A 70 12.40 -20.85 -16.95
CA PRO A 70 11.16 -21.16 -17.64
C PRO A 70 11.37 -22.35 -18.59
N THR A 71 10.29 -23.07 -18.91
CA THR A 71 10.29 -24.14 -19.91
C THR A 71 10.17 -23.54 -21.31
N SER A 72 9.37 -22.46 -21.45
CA SER A 72 9.22 -21.65 -22.67
C SER A 72 8.81 -20.23 -22.31
N GLY A 73 8.77 -19.35 -23.30
CA GLY A 73 8.48 -17.94 -23.13
C GLY A 73 9.72 -17.12 -22.78
N THR A 74 9.54 -15.80 -22.73
CA THR A 74 10.63 -14.84 -22.54
C THR A 74 10.30 -13.88 -21.39
N ILE A 75 11.32 -13.52 -20.60
CA ILE A 75 11.22 -12.50 -19.55
C ILE A 75 12.18 -11.39 -19.91
N ARG A 76 11.68 -10.13 -19.92
CA ARG A 76 12.47 -8.93 -20.22
C ARG A 76 12.47 -7.99 -19.02
N LEU A 77 13.61 -7.35 -18.79
CA LEU A 77 13.77 -6.24 -17.85
C LEU A 77 14.28 -5.02 -18.59
N GLY A 78 13.52 -3.93 -18.59
CA GLY A 78 13.83 -2.73 -19.35
C GLY A 78 13.99 -3.00 -20.85
N GLY A 79 13.17 -3.91 -21.41
CA GLY A 79 13.20 -4.35 -22.80
C GLY A 79 14.27 -5.42 -23.12
N GLU A 80 15.20 -5.73 -22.22
CA GLU A 80 16.26 -6.71 -22.45
C GLU A 80 15.88 -8.10 -21.95
N ASP A 81 16.05 -9.13 -22.77
CA ASP A 81 15.86 -10.54 -22.39
C ASP A 81 16.89 -10.96 -21.33
N ILE A 82 16.38 -11.38 -20.16
CA ILE A 82 17.24 -11.82 -19.06
C ILE A 82 17.96 -13.14 -19.32
N SER A 83 17.55 -13.92 -20.31
CA SER A 83 18.16 -15.24 -20.63
C SER A 83 19.60 -15.11 -21.09
N GLY A 84 19.94 -14.01 -21.77
CA GLY A 84 21.28 -13.71 -22.29
C GLY A 84 22.30 -13.26 -21.24
N ARG A 85 21.86 -12.78 -20.07
CA ARG A 85 22.74 -12.31 -19.00
C ARG A 85 23.23 -13.46 -18.11
N SER A 86 24.35 -13.26 -17.42
CA SER A 86 24.76 -14.18 -16.35
C SER A 86 23.76 -14.12 -15.19
N SER A 87 23.41 -15.28 -14.60
CA SER A 87 22.46 -15.31 -13.49
C SER A 87 22.95 -14.53 -12.26
N ASP A 88 24.27 -14.50 -12.04
CA ASP A 88 24.85 -13.83 -10.90
C ASP A 88 24.87 -12.29 -11.10
N GLU A 89 25.12 -11.84 -12.32
CA GLU A 89 25.04 -10.43 -12.68
C GLU A 89 23.59 -9.92 -12.55
N LEU A 90 22.62 -10.66 -13.12
CA LEU A 90 21.20 -10.32 -13.01
C LEU A 90 20.77 -10.16 -11.55
N ARG A 91 21.08 -11.12 -10.69
CA ARG A 91 20.66 -11.13 -9.28
C ARG A 91 21.28 -10.01 -8.44
N ARG A 92 22.42 -9.44 -8.85
CA ARG A 92 23.01 -8.26 -8.20
C ARG A 92 22.24 -6.98 -8.48
N HIS A 93 21.44 -6.97 -9.57
CA HIS A 93 20.61 -5.83 -9.99
C HIS A 93 19.13 -6.01 -9.67
N ILE A 94 18.75 -7.12 -9.03
CA ILE A 94 17.39 -7.37 -8.54
C ILE A 94 17.44 -7.47 -7.02
N GLY A 95 16.65 -6.67 -6.34
CA GLY A 95 16.40 -6.83 -4.90
C GLY A 95 15.52 -8.06 -4.68
N TYR A 96 15.88 -8.94 -3.75
CA TYR A 96 15.07 -10.12 -3.47
C TYR A 96 14.84 -10.28 -1.97
N VAL A 97 13.58 -10.14 -1.56
CA VAL A 97 13.11 -10.34 -0.19
C VAL A 97 12.44 -11.70 -0.11
N ILE A 98 13.04 -12.60 0.65
CA ILE A 98 12.60 -13.99 0.79
C ILE A 98 11.70 -14.10 2.03
N GLN A 99 10.68 -14.93 1.96
CA GLN A 99 9.81 -15.28 3.08
C GLN A 99 10.61 -15.61 4.36
N GLY A 100 10.20 -15.03 5.49
CA GLY A 100 10.85 -15.24 6.78
C GLY A 100 12.21 -14.55 6.96
N GLY A 101 12.55 -13.55 6.12
CA GLY A 101 13.77 -12.73 6.23
C GLY A 101 15.06 -13.42 5.81
N SER A 102 15.19 -14.73 5.97
CA SER A 102 16.31 -15.61 5.56
C SER A 102 17.71 -14.97 5.68
N LEU A 103 17.99 -14.35 6.83
CA LEU A 103 19.29 -13.72 7.10
C LEU A 103 20.37 -14.79 7.34
N PHE A 104 21.61 -14.46 6.98
CA PHE A 104 22.76 -15.30 7.30
C PHE A 104 23.02 -15.26 8.82
N PRO A 105 22.82 -16.37 9.55
CA PRO A 105 22.79 -16.36 11.02
C PRO A 105 24.15 -16.07 11.67
N HIS A 106 25.24 -16.27 10.92
CA HIS A 106 26.62 -16.06 11.35
C HIS A 106 27.16 -14.66 11.00
N MET A 107 26.33 -13.81 10.39
CA MET A 107 26.67 -12.44 10.01
C MET A 107 25.86 -11.46 10.84
N THR A 108 26.45 -10.30 11.16
CA THR A 108 25.71 -9.20 11.80
C THR A 108 24.69 -8.60 10.86
N VAL A 109 23.77 -7.79 11.39
CA VAL A 109 22.76 -7.04 10.63
C VAL A 109 23.43 -6.21 9.53
N ALA A 110 24.44 -5.38 9.90
CA ALA A 110 25.17 -4.57 8.94
C ALA A 110 25.84 -5.42 7.85
N THR A 111 26.37 -6.58 8.21
CA THR A 111 27.02 -7.47 7.24
C THR A 111 26.00 -8.10 6.30
N ASN A 112 24.82 -8.50 6.79
CA ASN A 112 23.72 -9.01 5.98
C ASN A 112 23.27 -7.97 4.95
N ILE A 113 23.06 -6.72 5.34
CA ILE A 113 22.67 -5.62 4.45
C ILE A 113 23.77 -5.35 3.41
N ALA A 114 25.02 -5.36 3.83
CA ALA A 114 26.17 -5.02 3.01
C ALA A 114 26.56 -6.06 1.93
N ILE A 115 25.94 -7.25 1.87
CA ILE A 115 26.39 -8.35 1.00
C ILE A 115 26.44 -7.92 -0.46
N VAL A 116 25.31 -7.44 -1.02
CA VAL A 116 25.22 -7.08 -2.44
C VAL A 116 26.07 -5.85 -2.76
N PRO A 117 26.03 -4.75 -1.99
CA PRO A 117 26.97 -3.62 -2.19
C PRO A 117 28.44 -4.01 -2.21
N ARG A 118 28.87 -4.95 -1.35
CA ARG A 118 30.26 -5.48 -1.39
C ARG A 118 30.56 -6.25 -2.69
N LEU A 119 29.61 -7.07 -3.16
CA LEU A 119 29.76 -7.80 -4.43
C LEU A 119 29.80 -6.85 -5.64
N LEU A 120 29.20 -5.68 -5.53
CA LEU A 120 29.26 -4.61 -6.54
C LEU A 120 30.51 -3.72 -6.40
N GLY A 121 31.39 -3.98 -5.41
CA GLY A 121 32.65 -3.26 -5.24
C GLY A 121 32.49 -1.85 -4.65
N TRP A 122 31.40 -1.56 -3.92
CA TRP A 122 31.23 -0.28 -3.26
C TRP A 122 32.30 -0.02 -2.20
N SER A 123 32.67 1.23 -1.98
CA SER A 123 33.62 1.62 -0.94
C SER A 123 33.06 1.33 0.46
N LYS A 124 33.96 1.08 1.42
CA LYS A 124 33.56 0.78 2.81
C LYS A 124 32.75 1.93 3.45
N SER A 125 33.10 3.21 3.15
CA SER A 125 32.37 4.37 3.64
C SER A 125 30.93 4.40 3.09
N ARG A 126 30.77 4.27 1.77
CA ARG A 126 29.46 4.25 1.11
C ARG A 126 28.56 3.10 1.65
N ILE A 127 29.16 1.92 1.89
CA ILE A 127 28.43 0.80 2.47
C ILE A 127 27.97 1.11 3.90
N ALA A 128 28.83 1.71 4.73
CA ALA A 128 28.48 2.03 6.11
C ALA A 128 27.33 3.06 6.17
N GLU A 129 27.42 4.13 5.39
CA GLU A 129 26.38 5.15 5.25
C GLU A 129 25.05 4.54 4.77
N ARG A 130 25.11 3.68 3.73
CA ARG A 130 23.92 3.01 3.19
C ARG A 130 23.28 2.04 4.18
N VAL A 131 24.06 1.34 4.98
CA VAL A 131 23.56 0.45 6.04
C VAL A 131 22.81 1.24 7.09
N ASP A 132 23.35 2.35 7.55
CA ASP A 132 22.74 3.19 8.58
C ASP A 132 21.45 3.84 8.04
N GLU A 133 21.47 4.39 6.82
CA GLU A 133 20.30 4.91 6.11
C GLU A 133 19.16 3.87 6.01
N LEU A 134 19.48 2.65 5.60
CA LEU A 134 18.48 1.60 5.45
C LEU A 134 17.96 1.05 6.78
N LEU A 135 18.77 1.06 7.82
CA LEU A 135 18.32 0.71 9.16
C LEU A 135 17.33 1.74 9.69
N ASP A 136 17.63 3.03 9.52
CA ASP A 136 16.69 4.11 9.87
C ASP A 136 15.39 4.00 9.08
N LEU A 137 15.50 3.75 7.76
CA LEU A 137 14.37 3.58 6.85
C LEU A 137 13.40 2.47 7.30
N VAL A 138 13.94 1.35 7.81
CA VAL A 138 13.10 0.24 8.32
C VAL A 138 12.79 0.36 9.82
N GLY A 139 13.01 1.52 10.43
CA GLY A 139 12.71 1.80 11.83
C GLY A 139 13.54 0.98 12.83
N LEU A 140 14.80 0.71 12.48
CA LEU A 140 15.78 0.05 13.35
C LEU A 140 16.96 1.00 13.61
N GLU A 141 17.06 1.52 14.81
CA GLU A 141 18.13 2.46 15.24
C GLU A 141 19.51 1.86 14.95
N PRO A 142 20.36 2.49 14.08
CA PRO A 142 21.62 1.91 13.62
C PRO A 142 22.57 1.53 14.75
N ASP A 143 22.78 2.45 15.71
CA ASP A 143 23.71 2.24 16.84
C ASP A 143 23.32 1.04 17.72
N ARG A 144 22.05 0.69 17.73
CA ARG A 144 21.53 -0.41 18.54
C ARG A 144 21.50 -1.74 17.79
N TYR A 145 21.29 -1.72 16.46
CA TYR A 145 20.98 -2.94 15.70
C TYR A 145 22.07 -3.39 14.73
N ARG A 146 22.95 -2.49 14.24
CA ARG A 146 23.93 -2.80 13.19
C ARG A 146 24.86 -3.98 13.50
N ASP A 147 25.26 -4.13 14.77
CA ASP A 147 26.22 -5.15 15.20
C ASP A 147 25.57 -6.40 15.79
N ARG A 148 24.22 -6.44 15.87
CA ARG A 148 23.49 -7.63 16.34
C ARG A 148 23.50 -8.73 15.31
N TYR A 149 23.32 -9.95 15.81
CA TYR A 149 23.12 -11.12 14.98
C TYR A 149 21.62 -11.44 14.82
N PRO A 150 21.19 -12.15 13.75
CA PRO A 150 19.78 -12.49 13.55
C PRO A 150 19.10 -13.15 14.75
N ARG A 151 19.80 -14.00 15.48
CA ARG A 151 19.29 -14.67 16.69
C ARG A 151 18.91 -13.71 17.83
N GLU A 152 19.40 -12.48 17.80
CA GLU A 152 19.14 -11.43 18.80
C GLU A 152 17.98 -10.51 18.41
N LEU A 153 17.34 -10.81 17.26
CA LEU A 153 16.23 -10.07 16.70
C LEU A 153 14.93 -10.86 16.78
N SER A 154 13.81 -10.15 16.96
CA SER A 154 12.49 -10.74 16.75
C SER A 154 12.26 -11.07 15.28
N GLY A 155 11.28 -11.95 14.97
CA GLY A 155 10.93 -12.29 13.59
C GLY A 155 10.62 -11.06 12.72
N GLY A 156 9.85 -10.10 13.24
CA GLY A 156 9.57 -8.85 12.54
C GLY A 156 10.81 -7.98 12.31
N GLN A 157 11.76 -7.94 13.26
CA GLN A 157 13.04 -7.23 13.07
C GLN A 157 13.91 -7.92 12.02
N GLN A 158 13.95 -9.25 11.99
CA GLN A 158 14.66 -9.99 10.93
C GLN A 158 14.06 -9.71 9.55
N GLN A 159 12.74 -9.61 9.46
CA GLN A 159 12.03 -9.29 8.24
C GLN A 159 12.42 -7.89 7.73
N ARG A 160 12.43 -6.87 8.62
CA ARG A 160 12.87 -5.50 8.28
C ARG A 160 14.30 -5.46 7.76
N VAL A 161 15.21 -6.20 8.40
CA VAL A 161 16.60 -6.35 7.91
C VAL A 161 16.61 -7.04 6.55
N GLY A 162 15.72 -8.01 6.30
CA GLY A 162 15.54 -8.65 5.00
C GLY A 162 15.12 -7.67 3.91
N VAL A 163 14.18 -6.77 4.21
CA VAL A 163 13.77 -5.67 3.31
C VAL A 163 14.95 -4.71 3.06
N ALA A 164 15.62 -4.24 4.11
CA ALA A 164 16.79 -3.38 4.00
C ALA A 164 17.89 -4.01 3.12
N ARG A 165 18.14 -5.32 3.28
CA ARG A 165 19.08 -6.07 2.42
C ARG A 165 18.65 -6.08 0.96
N GLY A 166 17.34 -6.25 0.69
CA GLY A 166 16.80 -6.21 -0.68
C GLY A 166 17.00 -4.85 -1.36
N LEU A 167 16.96 -3.77 -0.58
CA LEU A 167 17.13 -2.39 -1.05
C LEU A 167 18.59 -1.92 -1.09
N ALA A 168 19.54 -2.70 -0.53
CA ALA A 168 20.89 -2.23 -0.22
C ALA A 168 21.68 -1.75 -1.44
N ALA A 169 21.54 -2.44 -2.57
CA ALA A 169 22.25 -2.13 -3.82
C ALA A 169 21.52 -1.12 -4.70
N ASP A 170 20.44 -0.52 -4.22
CA ASP A 170 19.57 0.39 -4.97
C ASP A 170 19.06 -0.22 -6.31
N PRO A 171 18.46 -1.43 -6.28
CA PRO A 171 18.05 -2.12 -7.50
C PRO A 171 16.86 -1.41 -8.17
N PRO A 172 16.75 -1.45 -9.52
CA PRO A 172 15.60 -0.91 -10.23
C PRO A 172 14.34 -1.79 -10.07
N VAL A 173 14.52 -3.08 -9.78
CA VAL A 173 13.44 -4.05 -9.58
C VAL A 173 13.60 -4.77 -8.25
N ILE A 174 12.52 -4.88 -7.50
CA ILE A 174 12.48 -5.57 -6.22
C ILE A 174 11.41 -6.66 -6.27
N LEU A 175 11.78 -7.86 -5.89
CA LEU A 175 10.90 -9.03 -5.81
C LEU A 175 10.72 -9.39 -4.33
N MET A 176 9.47 -9.56 -3.89
CA MET A 176 9.14 -9.88 -2.50
C MET A 176 8.23 -11.10 -2.43
N ASP A 177 8.66 -12.14 -1.71
CA ASP A 177 7.90 -13.38 -1.51
C ASP A 177 7.34 -13.39 -0.08
N GLU A 178 6.05 -13.11 0.08
CA GLU A 178 5.32 -13.02 1.35
C GLU A 178 6.07 -12.23 2.45
N PRO A 179 6.43 -10.95 2.19
CA PRO A 179 7.32 -10.21 3.08
C PRO A 179 6.75 -9.96 4.49
N PHE A 180 5.45 -10.10 4.71
CA PHE A 180 4.79 -9.84 5.98
C PHE A 180 4.17 -11.07 6.65
N GLY A 181 4.33 -12.27 6.06
CA GLY A 181 3.65 -13.49 6.51
C GLY A 181 4.00 -13.94 7.94
N ALA A 182 5.19 -13.63 8.44
CA ALA A 182 5.65 -14.02 9.77
C ALA A 182 5.60 -12.87 10.82
N VAL A 183 4.87 -11.78 10.52
CA VAL A 183 4.82 -10.56 11.35
C VAL A 183 3.45 -10.45 12.04
N ASP A 184 3.45 -10.03 13.32
CA ASP A 184 2.20 -9.75 14.03
C ASP A 184 1.39 -8.61 13.38
N PRO A 185 0.05 -8.54 13.57
CA PRO A 185 -0.80 -7.60 12.84
C PRO A 185 -0.42 -6.12 13.01
N ILE A 186 -0.05 -5.69 14.21
CA ILE A 186 0.28 -4.28 14.48
C ILE A 186 1.59 -3.90 13.77
N THR A 187 2.60 -4.75 13.92
CA THR A 187 3.90 -4.55 13.23
C THR A 187 3.76 -4.65 11.73
N ARG A 188 2.90 -5.55 11.22
CA ARG A 188 2.62 -5.72 9.79
C ARG A 188 2.07 -4.43 9.18
N GLN A 189 1.04 -3.85 9.78
CA GLN A 189 0.43 -2.61 9.31
C GLN A 189 1.46 -1.48 9.23
N ARG A 190 2.28 -1.32 10.27
CA ARG A 190 3.35 -0.32 10.28
C ARG A 190 4.38 -0.54 9.17
N LEU A 191 4.81 -1.80 8.94
CA LEU A 191 5.75 -2.12 7.87
C LEU A 191 5.19 -1.88 6.47
N GLN A 192 3.91 -2.14 6.28
CA GLN A 192 3.20 -1.83 5.04
C GLN A 192 3.20 -0.33 4.78
N ASP A 193 2.90 0.48 5.79
CA ASP A 193 2.89 1.95 5.67
C ASP A 193 4.30 2.51 5.42
N GLU A 194 5.33 1.94 6.07
CA GLU A 194 6.73 2.25 5.81
C GLU A 194 7.12 1.90 4.36
N LEU A 195 6.72 0.71 3.85
CA LEU A 195 7.00 0.30 2.47
C LEU A 195 6.34 1.23 1.44
N LEU A 196 5.08 1.63 1.67
CA LEU A 196 4.40 2.61 0.83
C LEU A 196 5.12 3.97 0.83
N GLY A 197 5.66 4.39 1.98
CA GLY A 197 6.49 5.59 2.08
C GLY A 197 7.74 5.48 1.21
N ILE A 198 8.46 4.37 1.33
CA ILE A 198 9.67 4.06 0.54
C ILE A 198 9.35 4.06 -0.96
N GLN A 199 8.27 3.41 -1.38
CA GLN A 199 7.89 3.31 -2.79
C GLN A 199 7.60 4.69 -3.40
N ARG A 200 6.92 5.57 -2.66
CA ARG A 200 6.65 6.95 -3.11
C ARG A 200 7.90 7.79 -3.30
N GLU A 201 8.95 7.52 -2.54
CA GLU A 201 10.22 8.25 -2.64
C GLU A 201 11.13 7.68 -3.72
N LEU A 202 11.21 6.35 -3.81
CA LEU A 202 12.20 5.66 -4.63
C LEU A 202 11.69 5.28 -6.03
N HIS A 203 10.37 5.22 -6.25
CA HIS A 203 9.73 4.86 -7.53
C HIS A 203 10.33 3.60 -8.15
N LYS A 204 10.55 2.54 -7.33
CA LYS A 204 11.07 1.25 -7.78
C LYS A 204 9.96 0.40 -8.38
N THR A 205 10.30 -0.45 -9.35
CA THR A 205 9.37 -1.50 -9.80
C THR A 205 9.38 -2.63 -8.79
N ILE A 206 8.23 -2.92 -8.19
CA ILE A 206 8.10 -3.95 -7.14
C ILE A 206 7.12 -5.03 -7.60
N VAL A 207 7.52 -6.28 -7.51
CA VAL A 207 6.61 -7.42 -7.61
C VAL A 207 6.55 -8.12 -6.27
N MET A 208 5.38 -8.13 -5.66
CA MET A 208 5.16 -8.75 -4.36
C MET A 208 4.16 -9.89 -4.46
N VAL A 209 4.51 -11.02 -3.90
CA VAL A 209 3.62 -12.17 -3.74
C VAL A 209 3.01 -12.16 -2.35
N THR A 210 1.69 -12.29 -2.28
CA THR A 210 0.96 -12.51 -1.03
C THR A 210 -0.22 -13.48 -1.25
N HIS A 211 -0.75 -14.03 -0.18
CA HIS A 211 -2.02 -14.78 -0.17
C HIS A 211 -3.17 -13.94 0.41
N ASP A 212 -2.89 -12.73 0.84
CA ASP A 212 -3.84 -11.81 1.50
C ASP A 212 -4.29 -10.75 0.48
N ILE A 213 -5.58 -10.79 0.11
CA ILE A 213 -6.16 -9.85 -0.84
C ILE A 213 -6.23 -8.43 -0.25
N ASP A 214 -6.44 -8.29 1.06
CA ASP A 214 -6.51 -6.98 1.70
C ASP A 214 -5.16 -6.28 1.69
N GLU A 215 -4.09 -7.06 1.85
CA GLU A 215 -2.71 -6.58 1.67
C GLU A 215 -2.46 -6.12 0.23
N ALA A 216 -2.92 -6.89 -0.75
CA ALA A 216 -2.75 -6.55 -2.16
C ALA A 216 -3.51 -5.29 -2.56
N ILE A 217 -4.75 -5.14 -2.09
CA ILE A 217 -5.58 -3.95 -2.30
C ILE A 217 -4.93 -2.72 -1.67
N LYS A 218 -4.40 -2.85 -0.44
CA LYS A 218 -3.77 -1.72 0.29
C LYS A 218 -2.47 -1.23 -0.35
N LEU A 219 -1.65 -2.16 -0.87
CA LEU A 219 -0.27 -1.86 -1.25
C LEU A 219 -0.06 -1.69 -2.75
N GLY A 220 -0.83 -2.41 -3.57
CA GLY A 220 -0.56 -2.49 -5.01
C GLY A 220 -1.06 -1.28 -5.79
N ASP A 221 -0.26 -0.79 -6.73
CA ASP A 221 -0.75 0.05 -7.81
C ASP A 221 -1.60 -0.78 -8.77
N ARG A 222 -1.22 -2.08 -8.95
CA ARG A 222 -2.01 -3.09 -9.66
C ARG A 222 -1.99 -4.42 -8.91
N VAL A 223 -3.06 -5.20 -9.11
CA VAL A 223 -3.20 -6.54 -8.53
C VAL A 223 -3.39 -7.55 -9.66
N LEU A 224 -2.56 -8.57 -9.67
CA LEU A 224 -2.66 -9.75 -10.53
C LEU A 224 -3.30 -10.90 -9.74
N ILE A 225 -4.51 -11.26 -10.06
CA ILE A 225 -5.21 -12.41 -9.47
C ILE A 225 -4.97 -13.62 -10.35
N LEU A 226 -4.31 -14.64 -9.79
CA LEU A 226 -3.97 -15.89 -10.48
C LEU A 226 -4.87 -17.03 -10.03
N GLN A 227 -5.36 -17.79 -11.00
CA GLN A 227 -5.95 -19.12 -10.81
C GLN A 227 -4.89 -20.23 -10.91
N GLU A 228 -5.30 -21.47 -10.63
CA GLU A 228 -4.44 -22.65 -10.75
C GLU A 228 -3.80 -22.73 -12.14
N GLY A 229 -2.52 -23.09 -12.18
CA GLY A 229 -1.73 -23.14 -13.42
C GLY A 229 -1.17 -21.78 -13.88
N GLY A 230 -1.30 -20.73 -13.09
CA GLY A 230 -0.82 -19.38 -13.42
C GLY A 230 -1.69 -18.63 -14.42
N HIS A 231 -2.95 -19.06 -14.58
CA HIS A 231 -3.89 -18.35 -15.43
C HIS A 231 -4.31 -17.03 -14.79
N ILE A 232 -4.28 -15.97 -15.56
CA ILE A 232 -4.71 -14.63 -15.11
C ILE A 232 -6.24 -14.64 -15.02
N ALA A 233 -6.77 -14.46 -13.81
CA ALA A 233 -8.20 -14.25 -13.60
C ALA A 233 -8.57 -12.77 -13.83
N GLN A 234 -7.75 -11.86 -13.30
CA GLN A 234 -7.83 -10.42 -13.55
C GLN A 234 -6.49 -9.75 -13.26
N TYR A 235 -6.16 -8.72 -14.03
CA TYR A 235 -5.01 -7.86 -13.79
C TYR A 235 -5.45 -6.40 -13.97
N ASP A 236 -5.57 -5.68 -12.86
CA ASP A 236 -6.08 -4.32 -12.89
C ASP A 236 -5.69 -3.54 -11.63
N THR A 237 -6.15 -2.27 -11.51
CA THR A 237 -6.02 -1.50 -10.29
C THR A 237 -6.92 -2.06 -9.19
N PRO A 238 -6.60 -1.85 -7.90
CA PRO A 238 -7.43 -2.28 -6.79
C PRO A 238 -8.88 -1.78 -6.89
N GLU A 239 -9.08 -0.53 -7.29
CA GLU A 239 -10.40 0.08 -7.45
C GLU A 239 -11.26 -0.68 -8.47
N ARG A 240 -10.67 -1.03 -9.63
CA ARG A 240 -11.40 -1.76 -10.69
C ARG A 240 -11.70 -3.19 -10.28
N ILE A 241 -10.78 -3.87 -9.59
CA ILE A 241 -11.01 -5.23 -9.08
C ILE A 241 -12.17 -5.26 -8.08
N LEU A 242 -12.26 -4.24 -7.20
CA LEU A 242 -13.33 -4.15 -6.21
C LEU A 242 -14.68 -3.74 -6.81
N ALA A 243 -14.67 -2.86 -7.82
CA ALA A 243 -15.90 -2.33 -8.40
C ALA A 243 -16.45 -3.17 -9.56
N ALA A 244 -15.58 -3.87 -10.30
CA ALA A 244 -15.88 -4.66 -11.49
C ALA A 244 -15.07 -5.96 -11.55
N PRO A 245 -15.37 -6.95 -10.68
CA PRO A 245 -14.74 -8.27 -10.76
C PRO A 245 -14.98 -8.92 -12.13
N ALA A 246 -13.92 -9.41 -12.78
CA ALA A 246 -14.00 -9.95 -14.13
C ALA A 246 -14.80 -11.25 -14.24
N ASN A 247 -14.96 -12.00 -13.15
CA ASN A 247 -15.73 -13.26 -13.09
C ASN A 247 -16.02 -13.64 -11.64
N ASP A 248 -16.88 -14.66 -11.46
CA ASP A 248 -17.29 -15.17 -10.14
C ASP A 248 -16.11 -15.60 -9.26
N PHE A 249 -15.05 -16.14 -9.84
CA PHE A 249 -13.87 -16.52 -9.08
C PHE A 249 -13.19 -15.30 -8.45
N VAL A 250 -13.09 -14.18 -9.17
CA VAL A 250 -12.51 -12.94 -8.65
C VAL A 250 -13.40 -12.37 -7.55
N ASP A 251 -14.73 -12.35 -7.77
CA ASP A 251 -15.68 -11.87 -6.78
C ASP A 251 -15.63 -12.68 -5.48
N ASP A 252 -15.62 -14.02 -5.61
CA ASP A 252 -15.46 -14.92 -4.46
C ASP A 252 -14.10 -14.76 -3.76
N PHE A 253 -13.01 -14.55 -4.53
CA PHE A 253 -11.66 -14.39 -4.00
C PHE A 253 -11.49 -13.06 -3.26
N VAL A 254 -12.05 -11.99 -3.78
CA VAL A 254 -12.14 -10.68 -3.11
C VAL A 254 -13.00 -10.77 -1.86
N GLY A 255 -14.06 -11.55 -1.92
CA GLY A 255 -14.95 -11.85 -0.80
C GLY A 255 -15.92 -10.72 -0.46
N SER A 256 -16.79 -10.99 0.50
CA SER A 256 -17.78 -10.02 0.98
C SER A 256 -17.13 -8.78 1.58
N GLY A 257 -17.75 -7.61 1.36
CA GLY A 257 -17.28 -6.35 1.92
C GLY A 257 -16.35 -5.56 0.98
N SER A 258 -16.39 -5.81 -0.33
CA SER A 258 -15.66 -5.03 -1.34
C SER A 258 -15.86 -3.52 -1.16
N ALA A 259 -17.08 -3.08 -0.83
CA ALA A 259 -17.37 -1.68 -0.51
C ALA A 259 -16.58 -1.15 0.70
N LEU A 260 -16.41 -1.96 1.77
CA LEU A 260 -15.59 -1.56 2.93
C LEU A 260 -14.10 -1.54 2.58
N LYS A 261 -13.64 -2.47 1.75
CA LYS A 261 -12.25 -2.49 1.25
C LYS A 261 -11.96 -1.25 0.39
N GLN A 262 -12.92 -0.81 -0.40
CA GLN A 262 -12.82 0.41 -1.20
C GLN A 262 -12.60 1.66 -0.34
N LEU A 263 -13.14 1.70 0.89
CA LEU A 263 -12.89 2.79 1.84
C LEU A 263 -11.41 2.88 2.29
N THR A 264 -10.64 1.81 2.17
CA THR A 264 -9.20 1.85 2.49
C THR A 264 -8.36 2.50 1.39
N LEU A 265 -8.87 2.58 0.18
CA LEU A 265 -8.21 3.21 -0.97
C LEU A 265 -8.43 4.73 -0.99
N SER A 266 -9.58 5.20 -0.52
CA SER A 266 -9.93 6.62 -0.48
C SER A 266 -9.52 7.25 0.84
N ARG A 267 -9.18 8.54 0.80
CA ARG A 267 -8.74 9.32 1.97
C ARG A 267 -9.71 10.42 2.30
N VAL A 268 -9.61 10.91 3.50
CA VAL A 268 -10.38 12.07 3.96
C VAL A 268 -10.12 13.33 3.09
N SER A 269 -8.93 13.43 2.48
CA SER A 269 -8.61 14.50 1.51
C SER A 269 -9.43 14.43 0.21
N ASP A 270 -9.99 13.27 -0.12
CA ASP A 270 -10.69 13.04 -1.40
C ASP A 270 -12.16 13.40 -1.33
N ILE A 271 -12.65 13.77 -0.14
CA ILE A 271 -14.02 14.21 0.11
C ILE A 271 -14.08 15.64 0.62
N GLU A 272 -15.20 16.32 0.34
CA GLU A 272 -15.46 17.65 0.85
C GLU A 272 -15.86 17.58 2.33
N LEU A 273 -15.11 18.31 3.18
CA LEU A 273 -15.40 18.41 4.60
C LEU A 273 -16.54 19.37 4.84
N GLN A 274 -17.51 18.92 5.63
CA GLN A 274 -18.61 19.79 6.04
C GLN A 274 -18.14 20.71 7.17
N GLN A 275 -18.65 21.95 7.16
CA GLN A 275 -18.44 22.88 8.26
C GLN A 275 -19.60 22.75 9.23
N THR A 276 -19.31 22.54 10.50
CA THR A 276 -20.34 22.58 11.57
C THR A 276 -20.07 23.74 12.51
N THR A 277 -21.08 24.13 13.29
CA THR A 277 -20.94 25.22 14.26
C THR A 277 -19.83 24.92 15.25
N THR A 278 -18.94 25.88 15.42
CA THR A 278 -17.85 25.83 16.40
C THR A 278 -18.08 26.82 17.54
N ALA A 279 -17.56 26.51 18.72
CA ALA A 279 -17.55 27.42 19.85
C ALA A 279 -16.23 27.30 20.62
N THR A 280 -15.87 28.35 21.39
CA THR A 280 -14.62 28.33 22.16
C THR A 280 -14.88 28.05 23.63
N VAL A 281 -13.96 27.30 24.26
CA VAL A 281 -13.98 27.10 25.74
C VAL A 281 -14.12 28.44 26.45
N GLY A 282 -15.00 28.52 27.48
CA GLY A 282 -15.31 29.72 28.22
C GLY A 282 -16.32 30.66 27.55
N GLY A 283 -16.74 30.40 26.32
CA GLY A 283 -17.76 31.14 25.61
C GLY A 283 -19.18 30.88 26.14
N SER A 284 -20.15 31.65 25.68
CA SER A 284 -21.58 31.51 26.03
C SER A 284 -22.19 30.27 25.37
N SER A 285 -22.76 29.38 26.17
CA SER A 285 -23.50 28.21 25.65
C SER A 285 -24.74 28.62 24.89
N ALA A 286 -25.45 29.68 25.36
CA ALA A 286 -26.66 30.19 24.71
C ALA A 286 -26.36 30.72 23.29
N ASP A 287 -25.27 31.46 23.11
CA ASP A 287 -24.87 31.97 21.81
C ASP A 287 -24.44 30.87 20.85
N ALA A 288 -23.72 29.87 21.36
CA ALA A 288 -23.32 28.70 20.55
C ALA A 288 -24.54 27.92 20.07
N ILE A 289 -25.52 27.68 20.96
CA ILE A 289 -26.78 27.00 20.63
C ILE A 289 -27.60 27.83 19.63
N ALA A 290 -27.66 29.15 19.78
CA ALA A 290 -28.38 29.99 18.83
C ALA A 290 -27.79 29.93 17.43
N ARG A 291 -26.45 29.95 17.30
CA ARG A 291 -25.75 29.81 16.02
C ARG A 291 -25.96 28.40 15.42
N ALA A 292 -25.87 27.34 16.22
CA ALA A 292 -26.09 25.98 15.77
C ALA A 292 -27.52 25.80 15.24
N LYS A 293 -28.54 26.33 15.94
CA LYS A 293 -29.93 26.32 15.48
C LYS A 293 -30.11 27.07 14.16
N ALA A 294 -29.46 28.22 14.00
CA ALA A 294 -29.53 29.00 12.75
C ALA A 294 -28.85 28.27 11.58
N ALA A 295 -27.82 27.47 11.84
CA ALA A 295 -27.11 26.67 10.85
C ALA A 295 -27.78 25.29 10.58
N GLY A 296 -28.73 24.86 11.42
CA GLY A 296 -29.35 23.55 11.34
C GLY A 296 -28.50 22.43 11.99
N ASP A 297 -27.48 22.77 12.76
CA ASP A 297 -26.59 21.82 13.42
C ASP A 297 -27.16 21.35 14.76
N ASP A 298 -27.24 20.03 14.99
CA ASP A 298 -27.67 19.45 16.26
C ASP A 298 -26.57 19.45 17.34
N SER A 299 -25.34 19.69 16.94
CA SER A 299 -24.14 19.60 17.78
C SER A 299 -23.15 20.73 17.48
N VAL A 300 -22.21 20.95 18.38
CA VAL A 300 -21.21 22.03 18.32
C VAL A 300 -19.83 21.45 18.62
N VAL A 301 -18.85 21.74 17.77
CA VAL A 301 -17.43 21.43 18.03
C VAL A 301 -16.83 22.51 18.91
N ILE A 302 -16.29 22.13 20.06
CA ILE A 302 -15.68 23.04 21.02
C ILE A 302 -14.19 23.09 20.77
N LEU A 303 -13.67 24.30 20.57
CA LEU A 303 -12.27 24.57 20.26
C LEU A 303 -11.55 25.26 21.42
N ASP A 304 -10.27 24.98 21.59
CA ASP A 304 -9.39 25.76 22.48
C ASP A 304 -8.97 27.09 21.81
N SER A 305 -8.19 27.90 22.53
CA SER A 305 -7.66 29.18 22.03
C SER A 305 -6.75 29.07 20.81
N ARG A 306 -6.25 27.87 20.49
CA ARG A 306 -5.42 27.55 19.30
C ARG A 306 -6.21 26.91 18.18
N ARG A 307 -7.56 26.94 18.25
CA ARG A 307 -8.48 26.32 17.30
C ARG A 307 -8.37 24.77 17.24
N ARG A 308 -7.91 24.12 18.29
CA ARG A 308 -7.84 22.67 18.36
C ARG A 308 -9.12 22.13 19.01
N PRO A 309 -9.75 21.09 18.48
CA PRO A 309 -10.95 20.51 19.07
C PRO A 309 -10.65 19.90 20.45
N VAL A 310 -11.51 20.17 21.40
CA VAL A 310 -11.43 19.65 22.78
C VAL A 310 -12.67 18.86 23.16
N ALA A 311 -13.79 19.08 22.49
CA ALA A 311 -15.01 18.30 22.66
C ALA A 311 -15.95 18.48 21.46
N TRP A 312 -16.88 17.55 21.30
CA TRP A 312 -18.03 17.66 20.39
C TRP A 312 -19.28 17.34 21.20
N ARG A 313 -20.21 18.29 21.28
CA ARG A 313 -21.37 18.23 22.19
C ARG A 313 -22.68 18.53 21.48
N PHE A 314 -23.72 17.77 21.81
CA PHE A 314 -25.07 18.14 21.40
C PHE A 314 -25.55 19.44 22.05
N GLN A 315 -26.42 20.20 21.37
CA GLN A 315 -27.03 21.42 21.91
C GLN A 315 -27.68 21.17 23.31
N ARG A 316 -28.34 20.01 23.52
CA ARG A 316 -28.95 19.62 24.80
C ARG A 316 -27.96 19.46 25.95
N GLU A 317 -26.71 19.15 25.66
CA GLU A 317 -25.65 19.01 26.66
C GLU A 317 -25.08 20.41 27.02
N LEU A 318 -24.88 21.25 26.01
CA LEU A 318 -24.45 22.64 26.22
C LEU A 318 -25.47 23.45 27.01
N ALA A 319 -26.76 23.19 26.82
CA ALA A 319 -27.85 23.85 27.54
C ALA A 319 -27.85 23.65 29.07
N ARG A 320 -27.04 22.72 29.58
CA ARG A 320 -26.90 22.44 31.03
C ARG A 320 -25.96 23.43 31.74
N HIS A 321 -25.18 24.18 30.98
CA HIS A 321 -24.19 25.12 31.50
C HIS A 321 -24.31 26.48 30.82
N GLU A 322 -24.12 27.56 31.59
CA GLU A 322 -24.13 28.92 31.04
C GLU A 322 -22.90 29.19 30.16
N THR A 323 -21.75 28.61 30.55
CA THR A 323 -20.49 28.75 29.84
C THR A 323 -20.02 27.37 29.33
N ILE A 324 -19.36 27.35 28.18
CA ILE A 324 -18.81 26.19 27.56
C ILE A 324 -17.61 25.69 28.38
N LEU A 325 -17.74 24.51 28.98
CA LEU A 325 -16.70 23.88 29.74
C LEU A 325 -15.63 23.27 28.84
N ASP A 326 -14.41 23.19 29.36
CA ASP A 326 -13.32 22.44 28.71
C ASP A 326 -13.69 20.96 28.58
N GLY A 327 -13.21 20.31 27.54
CA GLY A 327 -13.43 18.91 27.27
C GLY A 327 -12.21 18.06 27.63
N ASP A 328 -12.43 16.75 27.72
CA ASP A 328 -11.36 15.78 27.84
C ASP A 328 -10.81 15.45 26.45
N ARG A 329 -9.79 16.19 26.05
CA ARG A 329 -9.18 16.08 24.72
C ARG A 329 -8.59 14.71 24.46
N GLU A 330 -8.12 14.00 25.48
CA GLU A 330 -7.55 12.65 25.34
C GLU A 330 -8.58 11.61 24.90
N LYS A 331 -9.86 11.89 25.12
CA LYS A 331 -10.99 11.05 24.69
C LYS A 331 -11.55 11.40 23.32
N LEU A 332 -11.08 12.49 22.72
CA LEU A 332 -11.56 12.93 21.42
C LEU A 332 -10.66 12.34 20.32
N VAL A 333 -11.17 11.36 19.60
CA VAL A 333 -10.48 10.81 18.44
C VAL A 333 -10.70 11.76 17.25
N THR A 334 -9.62 12.22 16.64
CA THR A 334 -9.63 13.08 15.46
C THR A 334 -8.97 12.38 14.28
N LEU A 335 -9.35 12.79 13.08
CA LEU A 335 -8.80 12.36 11.80
C LEU A 335 -7.86 13.43 11.26
N ASP A 336 -6.95 13.03 10.40
CA ASP A 336 -6.23 13.94 9.51
C ASP A 336 -6.65 13.73 8.04
N GLN A 337 -6.17 14.59 7.16
CA GLN A 337 -6.48 14.48 5.72
C GLN A 337 -5.91 13.23 5.06
N ARG A 338 -4.92 12.56 5.68
CA ARG A 338 -4.30 11.33 5.18
C ARG A 338 -5.00 10.07 5.68
N SER A 339 -5.83 10.19 6.71
CA SER A 339 -6.64 9.09 7.22
C SER A 339 -7.50 8.51 6.11
N THR A 340 -7.68 7.19 6.09
CA THR A 340 -8.56 6.53 5.11
C THR A 340 -10.02 6.79 5.44
N LEU A 341 -10.91 6.59 4.47
CA LEU A 341 -12.35 6.65 4.74
C LEU A 341 -12.81 5.50 5.66
N ASN A 342 -12.06 4.40 5.70
CA ASN A 342 -12.27 3.33 6.68
C ASN A 342 -11.97 3.81 8.10
N ASP A 343 -10.84 4.50 8.33
CA ASP A 343 -10.54 5.11 9.63
C ASP A 343 -11.61 6.13 10.02
N ALA A 344 -12.11 6.90 9.04
CA ALA A 344 -13.18 7.86 9.27
C ALA A 344 -14.48 7.16 9.71
N LEU A 345 -14.81 6.02 9.11
CA LEU A 345 -15.97 5.23 9.49
C LEU A 345 -15.84 4.71 10.93
N ASP A 346 -14.67 4.20 11.32
CA ASP A 346 -14.43 3.72 12.69
C ASP A 346 -14.59 4.85 13.72
N VAL A 347 -14.06 6.04 13.42
CA VAL A 347 -14.23 7.23 14.28
C VAL A 347 -15.70 7.65 14.36
N MET A 348 -16.44 7.64 13.25
CA MET A 348 -17.86 7.97 13.23
C MET A 348 -18.70 7.01 14.07
N LEU A 349 -18.42 5.71 13.99
CA LEU A 349 -19.10 4.68 14.78
C LEU A 349 -18.83 4.82 16.29
N ALA A 350 -17.64 5.28 16.67
CA ALA A 350 -17.27 5.55 18.06
C ALA A 350 -17.77 6.91 18.56
N SER A 351 -18.07 7.85 17.65
CA SER A 351 -18.49 9.21 17.97
C SER A 351 -19.96 9.26 18.38
N SER A 352 -20.25 9.95 19.49
CA SER A 352 -21.64 10.20 19.91
C SER A 352 -22.42 11.13 18.98
N CYS A 353 -21.72 11.95 18.20
CA CYS A 353 -22.32 12.89 17.24
C CYS A 353 -22.42 12.34 15.80
N GLY A 354 -22.00 11.09 15.58
CA GLY A 354 -22.17 10.40 14.30
C GLY A 354 -21.28 10.93 13.16
N GLY A 355 -20.22 11.64 13.47
CA GLY A 355 -19.26 12.17 12.50
C GLY A 355 -17.83 12.06 13.01
N GLY A 356 -16.87 12.38 12.15
CA GLY A 356 -15.44 12.44 12.46
C GLY A 356 -14.89 13.86 12.34
N ILE A 357 -14.22 14.37 13.38
CA ILE A 357 -13.54 15.67 13.35
C ILE A 357 -12.23 15.53 12.62
N VAL A 358 -11.99 16.38 11.64
CA VAL A 358 -10.75 16.41 10.83
C VAL A 358 -9.89 17.60 11.24
N CYS A 359 -8.60 17.34 11.44
CA CYS A 359 -7.60 18.33 11.84
C CYS A 359 -6.45 18.40 10.84
N ASP A 360 -5.73 19.54 10.86
CA ASP A 360 -4.47 19.68 10.14
C ASP A 360 -3.27 19.10 10.92
N SER A 361 -2.08 19.22 10.35
CA SER A 361 -0.81 18.76 10.97
C SER A 361 -0.44 19.50 12.28
N ARG A 362 -1.18 20.56 12.66
CA ARG A 362 -1.04 21.31 13.92
C ARG A 362 -2.18 21.03 14.87
N ASP A 363 -2.96 19.98 14.63
CA ASP A 363 -4.19 19.63 15.35
C ASP A 363 -5.29 20.72 15.26
N GLN A 364 -5.27 21.63 14.29
CA GLN A 364 -6.32 22.65 14.14
C GLN A 364 -7.50 22.08 13.37
N TYR A 365 -8.70 22.46 13.79
CA TYR A 365 -9.95 22.05 13.17
C TYR A 365 -10.04 22.49 11.71
N LEU A 366 -10.30 21.57 10.81
CA LEU A 366 -10.55 21.79 9.39
C LEU A 366 -12.04 21.66 9.02
N GLY A 367 -12.73 20.72 9.63
CA GLY A 367 -14.12 20.40 9.36
C GLY A 367 -14.52 19.05 9.97
N VAL A 368 -15.65 18.55 9.53
CA VAL A 368 -16.17 17.24 9.95
C VAL A 368 -16.51 16.41 8.72
N VAL A 369 -16.39 15.10 8.86
CA VAL A 369 -16.83 14.11 7.88
C VAL A 369 -18.03 13.36 8.45
N PHE A 370 -19.08 13.19 7.63
CA PHE A 370 -20.28 12.43 7.96
C PHE A 370 -20.45 11.25 7.03
N PHE A 371 -21.27 10.30 7.44
CA PHE A 371 -21.54 9.08 6.68
C PHE A 371 -22.07 9.35 5.26
N GLU A 372 -22.87 10.41 5.09
CA GLU A 372 -23.38 10.81 3.77
C GLU A 372 -22.28 11.19 2.81
N SER A 373 -21.29 11.98 3.26
CA SER A 373 -20.13 12.36 2.42
C SER A 373 -19.33 11.15 1.96
N VAL A 374 -19.16 10.17 2.85
CA VAL A 374 -18.46 8.91 2.53
C VAL A 374 -19.25 8.10 1.50
N THR A 375 -20.56 7.93 1.71
CA THR A 375 -21.42 7.14 0.79
C THR A 375 -21.55 7.78 -0.59
N ASP A 376 -21.61 9.10 -0.67
CA ASP A 376 -21.67 9.83 -1.94
C ASP A 376 -20.35 9.74 -2.72
N HIS A 377 -19.22 9.80 -2.02
CA HIS A 377 -17.91 9.56 -2.62
C HIS A 377 -17.84 8.15 -3.21
N MET A 378 -18.20 7.12 -2.44
CA MET A 378 -18.20 5.72 -2.89
C MET A 378 -19.02 5.53 -4.18
N ARG A 379 -20.25 6.07 -4.20
CA ARG A 379 -21.10 6.02 -5.42
C ARG A 379 -20.45 6.74 -6.60
N THR A 380 -19.70 7.79 -6.35
CA THR A 380 -19.00 8.54 -7.40
C THR A 380 -17.85 7.72 -7.98
N VAL A 381 -17.06 7.05 -7.13
CA VAL A 381 -15.97 6.15 -7.54
C VAL A 381 -16.52 4.98 -8.34
N GLU A 382 -17.56 4.28 -7.83
CA GLU A 382 -18.22 3.16 -8.54
C GLU A 382 -18.70 3.56 -9.94
N ARG A 383 -19.35 4.73 -10.05
CA ARG A 383 -19.82 5.24 -11.35
C ARG A 383 -18.69 5.61 -12.29
N ALA A 384 -17.56 6.13 -11.79
CA ALA A 384 -16.40 6.45 -12.58
C ALA A 384 -15.78 5.18 -13.17
N VAL A 385 -15.56 4.16 -12.35
CA VAL A 385 -15.05 2.85 -12.77
C VAL A 385 -15.97 2.18 -13.78
N ALA A 386 -17.28 2.16 -13.52
CA ALA A 386 -18.25 1.56 -14.44
C ALA A 386 -18.25 2.24 -15.81
N ARG A 387 -18.04 3.57 -15.87
CA ARG A 387 -17.92 4.30 -17.16
C ARG A 387 -16.63 3.95 -17.90
N GLU A 388 -15.52 3.82 -17.19
CA GLU A 388 -14.23 3.42 -17.78
C GLU A 388 -14.31 2.01 -18.37
N VAL A 389 -14.86 1.05 -17.62
CA VAL A 389 -15.05 -0.33 -18.11
C VAL A 389 -15.92 -0.35 -19.35
N ALA A 390 -17.07 0.34 -19.35
CA ALA A 390 -17.96 0.41 -20.50
C ALA A 390 -17.31 1.07 -21.73
N ALA A 391 -16.44 2.07 -21.53
CA ALA A 391 -15.72 2.72 -22.62
C ALA A 391 -14.65 1.80 -23.24
N GLU A 392 -13.94 1.02 -22.43
CA GLU A 392 -12.96 0.04 -22.90
C GLU A 392 -13.63 -1.12 -23.65
N GLU A 393 -14.76 -1.64 -23.15
CA GLU A 393 -15.53 -2.68 -23.84
C GLU A 393 -16.02 -2.21 -25.21
N ALA A 394 -16.55 -0.98 -25.31
CA ALA A 394 -16.98 -0.40 -26.58
C ALA A 394 -15.82 -0.26 -27.58
N THR A 395 -14.64 0.17 -27.10
CA THR A 395 -13.43 0.30 -27.93
C THR A 395 -12.93 -1.06 -28.44
N ALA A 396 -13.00 -2.09 -27.58
CA ALA A 396 -12.61 -3.45 -27.92
C ALA A 396 -13.56 -4.08 -28.94
N GLU A 397 -14.88 -3.82 -28.84
CA GLU A 397 -15.88 -4.27 -29.83
C GLU A 397 -15.68 -3.61 -31.18
N GLU A 398 -15.41 -2.29 -31.22
CA GLU A 398 -15.11 -1.57 -32.47
C GLU A 398 -13.85 -2.11 -33.16
N ALA A 399 -12.76 -2.35 -32.42
CA ALA A 399 -11.52 -2.91 -32.95
C ALA A 399 -11.72 -4.32 -33.53
N THR A 400 -12.60 -5.13 -32.89
CA THR A 400 -12.91 -6.49 -33.35
C THR A 400 -13.78 -6.46 -34.60
N ALA A 401 -14.70 -5.49 -34.74
CA ALA A 401 -15.54 -5.30 -35.90
C ALA A 401 -14.74 -4.83 -37.13
N GLU A 402 -13.75 -3.96 -36.97
CA GLU A 402 -12.86 -3.50 -38.06
C GLU A 402 -11.96 -4.63 -38.57
N THR A 403 -11.42 -5.50 -37.70
CA THR A 403 -10.60 -6.64 -38.13
C THR A 403 -11.41 -7.72 -38.84
N GLY A 404 -12.70 -7.89 -38.51
CA GLY A 404 -13.59 -8.82 -39.21
C GLY A 404 -14.00 -8.42 -40.62
N GLN A 405 -13.93 -7.14 -40.99
CA GLN A 405 -14.26 -6.64 -42.34
C GLN A 405 -13.13 -6.71 -43.36
N VAL A 406 -11.89 -6.93 -42.95
CA VAL A 406 -10.71 -7.01 -43.84
C VAL A 406 -10.45 -8.45 -44.35
N GLY A 407 -11.21 -9.45 -43.83
CA GLY A 407 -11.04 -10.88 -44.14
C GLY A 407 -12.10 -11.50 -45.03
N SER A 408 -12.96 -10.71 -45.70
CA SER A 408 -14.00 -11.21 -46.63
C SER A 408 -13.73 -10.79 -48.10
#